data_2f872f5a2b1708160548ebd92be5dd40
#
_entry.id   2f872f5a2b1708160548ebd92be5dd40
#
_cell.length_a   1.000
_cell.length_b   1.000
_cell.length_c   1.000
_cell.angle_alpha   90.00
_cell.angle_beta   90.00
_cell.angle_gamma   90.00
#
_symmetry.space_group_name_H-M   'P 1'
#
loop_
_entity.id
_entity.type
_entity.pdbx_description
1 polymer ?
#
loop_
_entity_poly.entity_id
_entity_poly.type
_entity_poly.pdbx_seq_one_letter_code
_entity_poly.pdbx_strand_id
1 'polypeptide(L)'
;MLLRAGVAMWSRSLFFALLLLAAPALAGVKEKVGALAPQGLVLVVDGQGNELVAQNADEPFVPASVTKIVTAWLAMEVLGGDYRFETRFYLDNKRLLYVRGGGDPFLISEELARLATELAAAIGKKPITGIVLDASYYPSNLRIPGIENIAESYNALNSALAVNFNTIYAVRNGNKVRSAEPQTPITPLAISQFRLRGPNGTGRISLSQDPNISLQYAGELIAAFIKRAGGSMKGEISIGPVPDGLKPVYSHRSHKLSEILVELLRASNNYIANQVFLEIGAHRLGGPVSLEKSLQVANELLAASGLAEAIHLEEGSGISRNNRFTARGLAKVLELFAPHADLLRGRDGGMNKTGSMEGISTLAGYANTSSRGRVRFVISLTRNDDEMRFRLLRAVESGL
;
A
#
# COMPACT_ATOMS: atom_id res chain seq x y z
N MET A 1 4.83 -20.59 -67.71
CA MET A 1 3.60 -20.34 -66.91
C MET A 1 3.33 -21.60 -66.08
N LEU A 2 3.99 -21.74 -64.93
CA LEU A 2 3.79 -22.80 -63.91
C LEU A 2 4.81 -22.59 -62.79
N LEU A 3 4.53 -21.68 -61.84
CA LEU A 3 5.24 -21.55 -60.55
C LEU A 3 4.52 -20.50 -59.70
N ARG A 4 3.31 -20.80 -59.23
CA ARG A 4 2.63 -20.07 -58.14
C ARG A 4 1.49 -20.89 -57.52
N ALA A 5 1.83 -22.02 -56.87
CA ALA A 5 0.83 -22.76 -56.10
C ALA A 5 1.38 -23.51 -54.87
N GLY A 6 2.63 -23.24 -54.45
CA GLY A 6 3.27 -24.02 -53.37
C GLY A 6 3.34 -23.36 -51.99
N VAL A 7 3.15 -22.05 -51.86
CA VAL A 7 3.48 -21.34 -50.61
C VAL A 7 2.27 -21.16 -49.68
N ALA A 8 1.04 -21.24 -50.16
CA ALA A 8 -0.18 -20.99 -49.35
C ALA A 8 -0.66 -22.21 -48.53
N MET A 9 -0.17 -23.40 -48.81
CA MET A 9 -0.62 -24.63 -48.14
C MET A 9 0.16 -24.95 -46.87
N TRP A 10 1.42 -24.51 -46.76
CA TRP A 10 2.27 -24.76 -45.58
C TRP A 10 1.95 -23.87 -44.39
N SER A 11 1.46 -22.65 -44.63
CA SER A 11 1.09 -21.73 -43.52
C SER A 11 -0.18 -22.14 -42.78
N ARG A 12 -1.14 -22.76 -43.49
CA ARG A 12 -2.38 -23.28 -42.87
C ARG A 12 -2.16 -24.54 -42.05
N SER A 13 -1.25 -25.42 -42.48
CA SER A 13 -0.94 -26.68 -41.79
C SER A 13 -0.13 -26.43 -40.49
N LEU A 14 0.77 -25.45 -40.47
CA LEU A 14 1.48 -25.05 -39.23
C LEU A 14 0.56 -24.39 -38.21
N PHE A 15 -0.40 -23.57 -38.64
CA PHE A 15 -1.38 -22.95 -37.73
C PHE A 15 -2.35 -23.97 -37.13
N PHE A 16 -2.75 -25.00 -37.89
CA PHE A 16 -3.57 -26.11 -37.42
C PHE A 16 -2.82 -27.05 -36.48
N ALA A 17 -1.52 -27.31 -36.72
CA ALA A 17 -0.69 -28.12 -35.85
C ALA A 17 -0.40 -27.46 -34.51
N LEU A 18 -0.19 -26.11 -34.47
CA LEU A 18 -0.05 -25.36 -33.22
C LEU A 18 -1.35 -25.33 -32.39
N LEU A 19 -2.52 -25.25 -33.04
CA LEU A 19 -3.84 -25.31 -32.35
C LEU A 19 -4.10 -26.71 -31.78
N LEU A 20 -3.67 -27.77 -32.43
CA LEU A 20 -3.84 -29.17 -31.98
C LEU A 20 -2.93 -29.54 -30.80
N LEU A 21 -1.76 -28.90 -30.64
CA LEU A 21 -0.85 -29.10 -29.50
C LEU A 21 -1.21 -28.24 -28.29
N ALA A 22 -1.87 -27.10 -28.48
CA ALA A 22 -2.26 -26.18 -27.39
C ALA A 22 -3.49 -26.67 -26.61
N ALA A 23 -4.39 -27.40 -27.23
CA ALA A 23 -5.63 -27.85 -26.57
C ALA A 23 -5.38 -28.88 -25.45
N PRO A 24 -4.52 -29.92 -25.61
CA PRO A 24 -4.23 -30.85 -24.53
C PRO A 24 -3.46 -30.24 -23.36
N ALA A 25 -2.54 -29.29 -23.62
CA ALA A 25 -1.82 -28.58 -22.57
C ALA A 25 -2.79 -27.76 -21.69
N LEU A 26 -3.71 -27.05 -22.31
CA LEU A 26 -4.71 -26.25 -21.61
C LEU A 26 -5.68 -27.13 -20.79
N ALA A 27 -6.11 -28.28 -21.33
CA ALA A 27 -6.92 -29.24 -20.61
C ALA A 27 -6.18 -29.77 -19.36
N GLY A 28 -4.90 -30.11 -19.47
CA GLY A 28 -4.08 -30.58 -18.35
C GLY A 28 -3.88 -29.54 -17.26
N VAL A 29 -3.76 -28.25 -17.61
CA VAL A 29 -3.68 -27.16 -16.59
C VAL A 29 -5.01 -27.02 -15.86
N LYS A 30 -6.15 -27.00 -16.55
CA LYS A 30 -7.48 -26.94 -15.93
C LYS A 30 -7.74 -28.10 -14.98
N GLU A 31 -7.40 -29.32 -15.38
CA GLU A 31 -7.53 -30.51 -14.55
C GLU A 31 -6.65 -30.42 -13.30
N LYS A 32 -5.38 -30.02 -13.45
CA LYS A 32 -4.44 -29.86 -12.35
C LYS A 32 -4.87 -28.79 -11.37
N VAL A 33 -5.37 -27.64 -11.85
CA VAL A 33 -5.93 -26.56 -11.00
C VAL A 33 -7.15 -27.06 -10.24
N GLY A 34 -8.10 -27.74 -10.91
CA GLY A 34 -9.29 -28.32 -10.29
C GLY A 34 -8.95 -29.36 -9.22
N ALA A 35 -7.93 -30.22 -9.47
CA ALA A 35 -7.47 -31.21 -8.49
C ALA A 35 -6.79 -30.57 -7.27
N LEU A 36 -5.99 -29.50 -7.46
CA LEU A 36 -5.28 -28.82 -6.37
C LEU A 36 -6.21 -27.98 -5.48
N ALA A 37 -7.20 -27.34 -6.07
CA ALA A 37 -8.12 -26.44 -5.36
C ALA A 37 -9.55 -26.54 -5.93
N PRO A 38 -10.30 -27.63 -5.68
CA PRO A 38 -11.61 -27.86 -6.29
C PRO A 38 -12.65 -26.79 -5.93
N GLN A 39 -12.52 -26.14 -4.78
CA GLN A 39 -13.37 -25.04 -4.33
C GLN A 39 -12.67 -23.67 -4.43
N GLY A 40 -11.46 -23.62 -4.96
CA GLY A 40 -10.70 -22.39 -5.15
C GLY A 40 -11.24 -21.58 -6.31
N LEU A 41 -11.02 -20.28 -6.25
CA LEU A 41 -11.23 -19.37 -7.36
C LEU A 41 -9.90 -19.22 -8.10
N VAL A 42 -9.88 -19.51 -9.40
CA VAL A 42 -8.68 -19.37 -10.25
C VAL A 42 -9.07 -18.79 -11.60
N LEU A 43 -8.49 -17.67 -11.96
CA LEU A 43 -8.60 -17.07 -13.29
C LEU A 43 -7.21 -16.84 -13.87
N VAL A 44 -7.00 -17.25 -15.13
CA VAL A 44 -5.80 -16.95 -15.90
C VAL A 44 -6.22 -16.41 -17.26
N VAL A 45 -5.71 -15.23 -17.61
CA VAL A 45 -6.06 -14.52 -18.85
C VAL A 45 -4.78 -14.18 -19.61
N ASP A 46 -4.73 -14.49 -20.91
CA ASP A 46 -3.58 -14.18 -21.76
C ASP A 46 -3.50 -12.70 -22.15
N GLY A 47 -2.46 -12.32 -22.90
CA GLY A 47 -2.25 -10.95 -23.37
C GLY A 47 -3.33 -10.46 -24.35
N GLN A 48 -4.08 -11.36 -24.98
CA GLN A 48 -5.18 -11.08 -25.91
C GLN A 48 -6.54 -11.00 -25.22
N GLY A 49 -6.63 -11.28 -23.91
CA GLY A 49 -7.87 -11.30 -23.16
C GLY A 49 -8.60 -12.64 -23.14
N ASN A 50 -7.99 -13.70 -23.68
CA ASN A 50 -8.60 -15.04 -23.65
C ASN A 50 -8.43 -15.67 -22.26
N GLU A 51 -9.53 -16.22 -21.72
CA GLU A 51 -9.51 -16.97 -20.46
C GLU A 51 -8.95 -18.39 -20.69
N LEU A 52 -7.73 -18.61 -20.22
CA LEU A 52 -7.06 -19.88 -20.31
C LEU A 52 -7.54 -20.86 -19.22
N VAL A 53 -7.75 -20.34 -18.01
CA VAL A 53 -8.37 -21.04 -16.87
C VAL A 53 -9.41 -20.11 -16.27
N ALA A 54 -10.61 -20.60 -16.05
CA ALA A 54 -11.67 -19.89 -15.35
C ALA A 54 -12.41 -20.88 -14.45
N GLN A 55 -12.19 -20.80 -13.14
CA GLN A 55 -12.84 -21.60 -12.12
C GLN A 55 -13.40 -20.64 -11.08
N ASN A 56 -14.72 -20.62 -10.87
CA ASN A 56 -15.45 -19.75 -9.96
C ASN A 56 -15.14 -18.24 -10.16
N ALA A 57 -14.87 -17.83 -11.42
CA ALA A 57 -14.28 -16.51 -11.71
C ALA A 57 -15.26 -15.33 -11.51
N ASP A 58 -16.56 -15.59 -11.46
CA ASP A 58 -17.61 -14.59 -11.18
C ASP A 58 -17.99 -14.53 -9.71
N GLU A 59 -17.57 -15.51 -8.92
CA GLU A 59 -17.92 -15.52 -7.50
C GLU A 59 -17.19 -14.37 -6.75
N PRO A 60 -17.93 -13.60 -5.93
CA PRO A 60 -17.31 -12.55 -5.14
C PRO A 60 -16.46 -13.16 -4.03
N PHE A 61 -15.23 -12.68 -3.89
CA PHE A 61 -14.31 -13.10 -2.83
C PHE A 61 -13.81 -11.92 -1.99
N VAL A 62 -13.33 -12.20 -0.78
CA VAL A 62 -12.64 -11.23 0.07
C VAL A 62 -11.17 -11.12 -0.41
N PRO A 63 -10.76 -9.96 -0.95
CA PRO A 63 -9.47 -9.83 -1.61
C PRO A 63 -8.28 -9.82 -0.66
N ALA A 64 -8.48 -9.46 0.62
CA ALA A 64 -7.39 -9.16 1.53
C ALA A 64 -6.40 -8.17 0.87
N SER A 65 -5.10 -8.31 1.08
CA SER A 65 -4.11 -7.34 0.59
C SER A 65 -3.90 -7.28 -0.94
N VAL A 66 -4.57 -8.10 -1.75
CA VAL A 66 -4.57 -7.87 -3.21
C VAL A 66 -5.36 -6.63 -3.60
N THR A 67 -6.21 -6.10 -2.70
CA THR A 67 -6.86 -4.77 -2.80
C THR A 67 -5.85 -3.66 -3.12
N LYS A 68 -4.63 -3.77 -2.61
CA LYS A 68 -3.57 -2.78 -2.82
C LYS A 68 -3.17 -2.60 -4.30
N ILE A 69 -3.47 -3.59 -5.16
CA ILE A 69 -3.32 -3.44 -6.62
C ILE A 69 -4.33 -2.42 -7.15
N VAL A 70 -5.58 -2.49 -6.69
CA VAL A 70 -6.63 -1.53 -7.05
C VAL A 70 -6.27 -0.14 -6.55
N THR A 71 -5.84 -0.02 -5.30
CA THR A 71 -5.38 1.25 -4.71
C THR A 71 -4.21 1.85 -5.49
N ALA A 72 -3.23 1.04 -5.89
CA ALA A 72 -2.09 1.49 -6.67
C ALA A 72 -2.52 1.97 -8.07
N TRP A 73 -3.42 1.24 -8.74
CA TRP A 73 -3.99 1.67 -10.01
C TRP A 73 -4.72 2.99 -9.88
N LEU A 74 -5.66 3.12 -8.93
CA LEU A 74 -6.40 4.37 -8.69
C LEU A 74 -5.46 5.55 -8.39
N ALA A 75 -4.41 5.31 -7.60
CA ALA A 75 -3.43 6.34 -7.26
C ALA A 75 -2.61 6.80 -8.49
N MET A 76 -2.22 5.88 -9.36
CA MET A 76 -1.52 6.23 -10.60
C MET A 76 -2.42 7.02 -11.55
N GLU A 77 -3.72 6.69 -11.64
CA GLU A 77 -4.70 7.41 -12.47
C GLU A 77 -4.99 8.83 -11.95
N VAL A 78 -5.06 9.01 -10.63
CA VAL A 78 -5.51 10.29 -10.04
C VAL A 78 -4.33 11.20 -9.72
N LEU A 79 -3.28 10.67 -9.09
CA LEU A 79 -2.15 11.45 -8.58
C LEU A 79 -0.98 11.48 -9.57
N GLY A 80 -0.79 10.39 -10.32
CA GLY A 80 0.37 10.20 -11.18
C GLY A 80 1.64 9.82 -10.42
N GLY A 81 2.58 9.14 -11.11
CA GLY A 81 3.77 8.56 -10.48
C GLY A 81 4.75 9.56 -9.86
N ASP A 82 4.75 10.80 -10.33
CA ASP A 82 5.64 11.87 -9.83
C ASP A 82 5.05 12.66 -8.64
N TYR A 83 3.80 12.38 -8.24
CA TYR A 83 3.17 13.01 -7.08
C TYR A 83 4.05 12.84 -5.83
N ARG A 84 4.09 13.87 -4.97
CA ARG A 84 4.84 13.86 -3.71
C ARG A 84 3.99 14.46 -2.61
N PHE A 85 3.86 13.74 -1.51
CA PHE A 85 3.31 14.28 -0.27
C PHE A 85 4.21 15.36 0.30
N GLU A 86 3.64 16.29 1.08
CA GLU A 86 4.40 17.38 1.70
C GLU A 86 4.15 17.45 3.21
N THR A 87 5.22 17.71 3.97
CA THR A 87 5.16 18.15 5.37
C THR A 87 5.81 19.53 5.46
N ARG A 88 5.05 20.51 5.97
CA ARG A 88 5.50 21.91 5.98
C ARG A 88 5.81 22.39 7.39
N PHE A 89 6.90 23.14 7.51
CA PHE A 89 7.43 23.68 8.75
C PHE A 89 7.38 25.20 8.71
N TYR A 90 6.86 25.80 9.80
CA TYR A 90 6.68 27.24 9.92
C TYR A 90 7.30 27.71 11.23
N LEU A 91 7.88 28.90 11.25
CA LEU A 91 8.47 29.47 12.46
C LEU A 91 7.91 30.87 12.66
N ASP A 92 7.31 31.13 13.83
CA ASP A 92 6.81 32.45 14.16
C ASP A 92 7.90 33.36 14.78
N ASN A 93 7.53 34.61 15.04
CA ASN A 93 8.42 35.62 15.65
C ASN A 93 8.84 35.27 17.08
N LYS A 94 8.09 34.41 17.77
CA LYS A 94 8.41 33.89 19.11
C LYS A 94 9.23 32.62 19.04
N ARG A 95 9.59 32.20 17.82
CA ARG A 95 10.33 30.97 17.53
C ARG A 95 9.59 29.69 17.91
N LEU A 96 8.25 29.72 17.88
CA LEU A 96 7.44 28.53 17.98
C LEU A 96 7.41 27.85 16.59
N LEU A 97 7.77 26.58 16.55
CA LEU A 97 7.80 25.79 15.32
C LEU A 97 6.47 25.08 15.10
N TYR A 98 5.80 25.38 14.02
CA TYR A 98 4.58 24.68 13.61
C TYR A 98 4.92 23.66 12.55
N VAL A 99 4.34 22.46 12.63
CA VAL A 99 4.51 21.36 11.68
C VAL A 99 3.14 20.96 11.15
N ARG A 100 2.87 21.28 9.89
CA ARG A 100 1.64 20.87 9.21
C ARG A 100 1.87 19.60 8.43
N GLY A 101 1.16 18.53 8.84
CA GLY A 101 1.15 17.26 8.13
C GLY A 101 0.24 17.29 6.90
N GLY A 102 0.71 16.74 5.79
CA GLY A 102 -0.05 16.55 4.55
C GLY A 102 -0.29 15.07 4.23
N GLY A 103 -0.34 14.20 5.24
CA GLY A 103 -0.64 12.79 5.06
C GLY A 103 0.51 11.97 4.46
N ASP A 104 1.77 12.42 4.58
CA ASP A 104 2.92 11.70 4.04
C ASP A 104 3.00 10.27 4.61
N PRO A 105 2.82 9.22 3.75
CA PRO A 105 2.86 7.84 4.20
C PRO A 105 4.28 7.33 4.46
N PHE A 106 5.32 8.10 4.10
CA PHE A 106 6.72 7.65 4.11
C PHE A 106 7.65 8.54 4.94
N LEU A 107 7.08 9.30 5.90
CA LEU A 107 7.85 10.08 6.86
C LEU A 107 8.46 9.14 7.91
N ILE A 108 9.54 8.45 7.55
CA ILE A 108 10.27 7.51 8.40
C ILE A 108 11.47 8.18 9.07
N SER A 109 12.11 7.48 10.01
CA SER A 109 13.25 8.01 10.77
C SER A 109 14.41 8.44 9.89
N GLU A 110 14.67 7.75 8.79
CA GLU A 110 15.70 8.10 7.80
C GLU A 110 15.38 9.44 7.12
N GLU A 111 14.12 9.65 6.76
CA GLU A 111 13.66 10.93 6.20
C GLU A 111 13.72 12.04 7.22
N LEU A 112 13.32 11.78 8.48
CA LEU A 112 13.46 12.75 9.57
C LEU A 112 14.92 13.13 9.82
N ALA A 113 15.86 12.19 9.75
CA ALA A 113 17.29 12.48 9.91
C ALA A 113 17.81 13.42 8.80
N ARG A 114 17.37 13.19 7.55
CA ARG A 114 17.72 14.02 6.40
C ARG A 114 17.11 15.41 6.50
N LEU A 115 15.79 15.50 6.64
CA LEU A 115 15.08 16.77 6.71
C LEU A 115 15.48 17.62 7.93
N ALA A 116 15.81 16.99 9.06
CA ALA A 116 16.18 17.71 10.27
C ALA A 116 17.47 18.54 10.10
N THR A 117 18.41 18.10 9.27
CA THR A 117 19.61 18.87 8.94
C THR A 117 19.25 20.15 8.19
N GLU A 118 18.42 20.05 7.16
CA GLU A 118 17.95 21.19 6.37
C GLU A 118 17.06 22.12 7.19
N LEU A 119 16.14 21.55 7.99
CA LEU A 119 15.29 22.28 8.90
C LEU A 119 16.11 23.03 9.97
N ALA A 120 17.12 22.40 10.58
CA ALA A 120 18.00 23.04 11.56
C ALA A 120 18.74 24.22 10.95
N ALA A 121 19.18 24.12 9.70
CA ALA A 121 19.78 25.25 8.97
C ALA A 121 18.76 26.39 8.76
N ALA A 122 17.53 26.06 8.35
CA ALA A 122 16.47 27.03 8.11
C ALA A 122 16.00 27.77 9.38
N ILE A 123 15.87 27.06 10.51
CA ILE A 123 15.46 27.66 11.79
C ILE A 123 16.61 28.40 12.50
N GLY A 124 17.86 28.13 12.14
CA GLY A 124 19.05 28.72 12.73
C GLY A 124 19.38 28.23 14.14
N LYS A 125 20.48 28.73 14.70
CA LYS A 125 21.09 28.22 15.96
C LYS A 125 20.32 28.57 17.25
N LYS A 126 19.42 29.56 17.21
CA LYS A 126 18.65 29.92 18.41
C LYS A 126 17.63 28.82 18.76
N PRO A 127 17.43 28.50 20.03
CA PRO A 127 16.44 27.51 20.45
C PRO A 127 15.03 27.85 19.93
N ILE A 128 14.27 26.83 19.50
CA ILE A 128 12.82 26.96 19.33
C ILE A 128 12.14 26.92 20.70
N THR A 129 11.02 27.62 20.83
CA THR A 129 10.28 27.76 22.11
C THR A 129 9.25 26.64 22.32
N GLY A 130 9.02 25.81 21.32
CA GLY A 130 8.12 24.65 21.35
C GLY A 130 7.81 24.17 19.94
N ILE A 131 7.00 23.11 19.87
CA ILE A 131 6.49 22.56 18.60
C ILE A 131 4.96 22.50 18.68
N VAL A 132 4.28 23.00 17.65
CA VAL A 132 2.83 22.87 17.46
C VAL A 132 2.57 21.98 16.25
N LEU A 133 1.77 20.93 16.44
CA LEU A 133 1.47 19.92 15.42
C LEU A 133 0.09 20.20 14.83
N ASP A 134 0.06 20.56 13.56
CA ASP A 134 -1.16 20.82 12.79
C ASP A 134 -1.53 19.58 11.98
N ALA A 135 -2.57 18.88 12.42
CA ALA A 135 -3.16 17.72 11.76
C ALA A 135 -4.51 18.05 11.11
N SER A 136 -4.84 19.30 10.89
CA SER A 136 -6.15 19.75 10.38
C SER A 136 -6.49 19.24 8.99
N TYR A 137 -5.51 18.71 8.25
CA TYR A 137 -5.74 18.09 6.95
C TYR A 137 -6.57 16.79 7.05
N TYR A 138 -6.54 16.09 8.19
CA TYR A 138 -7.36 14.91 8.47
C TYR A 138 -8.40 15.21 9.56
N PRO A 139 -9.64 14.72 9.43
CA PRO A 139 -10.63 14.87 10.49
C PRO A 139 -10.22 14.00 11.70
N SER A 140 -10.41 14.52 12.90
CA SER A 140 -10.05 13.82 14.15
C SER A 140 -10.87 12.54 14.40
N ASN A 141 -12.04 12.44 13.78
CA ASN A 141 -12.91 11.28 13.85
C ASN A 141 -12.76 10.30 12.68
N LEU A 142 -11.71 10.44 11.84
CA LEU A 142 -11.45 9.49 10.75
C LEU A 142 -11.38 8.06 11.29
N ARG A 143 -12.13 7.18 10.65
CA ARG A 143 -12.09 5.73 10.93
C ARG A 143 -11.97 4.99 9.61
N ILE A 144 -11.09 4.01 9.58
CA ILE A 144 -10.93 3.09 8.45
C ILE A 144 -11.60 1.77 8.82
N PRO A 145 -12.54 1.27 8.02
CA PRO A 145 -13.20 -0.01 8.26
C PRO A 145 -12.20 -1.16 8.41
N GLY A 146 -12.43 -2.04 9.36
CA GLY A 146 -11.55 -3.18 9.64
C GLY A 146 -10.33 -2.88 10.50
N ILE A 147 -10.02 -1.61 10.81
CA ILE A 147 -8.97 -1.25 11.77
C ILE A 147 -9.51 -1.33 13.19
N GLU A 148 -8.79 -2.04 14.07
CA GLU A 148 -9.11 -2.26 15.47
C GLU A 148 -8.09 -1.61 16.40
N ASN A 149 -8.47 -1.31 17.66
CA ASN A 149 -7.55 -0.77 18.65
C ASN A 149 -6.74 -1.86 19.36
N ILE A 150 -6.05 -2.68 18.59
CA ILE A 150 -5.09 -3.67 19.07
C ILE A 150 -3.66 -3.29 18.69
N ALA A 151 -2.68 -3.92 19.33
CA ALA A 151 -1.27 -3.54 19.18
C ALA A 151 -0.62 -3.99 17.87
N GLU A 152 -1.32 -4.77 17.06
CA GLU A 152 -0.80 -5.27 15.79
C GLU A 152 -0.49 -4.13 14.82
N SER A 153 0.70 -4.13 14.23
CA SER A 153 1.20 -3.02 13.40
C SER A 153 0.34 -2.73 12.17
N TYR A 154 -0.42 -3.71 11.69
CA TYR A 154 -1.34 -3.53 10.56
C TYR A 154 -2.62 -2.74 10.91
N ASN A 155 -2.85 -2.45 12.21
CA ASN A 155 -3.94 -1.61 12.71
C ASN A 155 -3.51 -0.15 13.00
N ALA A 156 -2.40 0.30 12.44
CA ALA A 156 -1.90 1.65 12.67
C ALA A 156 -2.90 2.73 12.20
N LEU A 157 -3.15 3.73 13.05
CA LEU A 157 -4.04 4.86 12.78
C LEU A 157 -3.50 5.72 11.63
N ASN A 158 -4.33 6.01 10.63
CA ASN A 158 -4.04 7.00 9.60
C ASN A 158 -4.18 8.43 10.14
N SER A 159 -3.23 9.29 9.81
CA SER A 159 -3.13 10.66 10.35
C SER A 159 -2.48 11.61 9.34
N ALA A 160 -2.81 12.90 9.44
CA ALA A 160 -2.15 13.93 8.63
C ALA A 160 -0.65 14.02 8.91
N LEU A 161 -0.24 13.76 10.15
CA LEU A 161 1.15 13.76 10.58
C LEU A 161 1.42 12.51 11.43
N ALA A 162 2.17 11.58 10.90
CA ALA A 162 2.64 10.40 11.61
C ALA A 162 4.04 10.03 11.13
N VAL A 163 4.78 9.33 11.97
CA VAL A 163 6.16 8.89 11.70
C VAL A 163 6.27 7.38 11.83
N ASN A 164 7.12 6.75 11.02
CA ASN A 164 7.37 5.31 11.05
C ASN A 164 6.08 4.49 10.92
N PHE A 165 5.19 4.90 9.99
CA PHE A 165 3.90 4.25 9.76
C PHE A 165 2.99 4.22 10.99
N ASN A 166 3.17 5.18 11.89
CA ASN A 166 2.48 5.26 13.18
C ASN A 166 2.68 4.00 14.06
N THR A 167 3.91 3.46 14.04
CA THR A 167 4.32 2.26 14.77
C THR A 167 5.59 2.48 15.59
N ILE A 168 5.77 1.65 16.60
CA ILE A 168 7.00 1.59 17.40
C ILE A 168 7.62 0.20 17.22
N TYR A 169 8.90 0.13 16.84
CA TYR A 169 9.68 -1.10 16.82
C TYR A 169 10.73 -1.04 17.92
N ALA A 170 10.57 -1.86 18.93
CA ALA A 170 11.38 -1.81 20.13
C ALA A 170 11.67 -3.20 20.72
N VAL A 171 12.61 -3.22 21.66
CA VAL A 171 12.95 -4.38 22.49
C VAL A 171 12.66 -4.03 23.94
N ARG A 172 11.86 -4.85 24.63
CA ARG A 172 11.62 -4.77 26.06
C ARG A 172 12.30 -5.93 26.79
N ASN A 173 13.00 -5.58 27.87
CA ASN A 173 13.54 -6.56 28.82
C ASN A 173 13.17 -6.07 30.25
N GLY A 174 12.15 -6.69 30.82
CA GLY A 174 11.53 -6.21 32.06
C GLY A 174 10.99 -4.78 31.90
N ASN A 175 11.52 -3.84 32.70
CA ASN A 175 11.13 -2.41 32.66
C ASN A 175 11.94 -1.58 31.65
N LYS A 176 12.99 -2.14 31.04
CA LYS A 176 13.83 -1.41 30.09
C LYS A 176 13.28 -1.58 28.67
N VAL A 177 13.06 -0.45 27.98
CA VAL A 177 12.66 -0.42 26.57
C VAL A 177 13.72 0.35 25.82
N ARG A 178 14.13 -0.17 24.67
CA ARG A 178 15.07 0.46 23.75
C ARG A 178 14.57 0.32 22.32
N SER A 179 14.95 1.21 21.44
CA SER A 179 14.65 1.07 20.01
C SER A 179 15.28 -0.22 19.47
N ALA A 180 14.55 -0.92 18.62
CA ALA A 180 15.07 -2.03 17.80
C ALA A 180 15.68 -1.54 16.48
N GLU A 181 15.52 -0.25 16.17
CA GLU A 181 16.08 0.43 15.00
C GLU A 181 17.15 1.44 15.45
N PRO A 182 18.46 1.22 15.17
CA PRO A 182 19.54 2.08 15.68
C PRO A 182 19.38 3.55 15.27
N GLN A 183 18.82 3.82 14.10
CA GLN A 183 18.59 5.16 13.57
C GLN A 183 17.44 5.89 14.30
N THR A 184 16.47 5.15 14.85
CA THR A 184 15.26 5.73 15.49
C THR A 184 15.52 6.02 16.98
N PRO A 185 15.44 7.28 17.44
CA PRO A 185 15.51 7.59 18.87
C PRO A 185 14.36 6.95 19.62
N ILE A 186 14.63 6.36 20.78
CA ILE A 186 13.56 5.96 21.68
C ILE A 186 13.04 7.19 22.45
N THR A 187 11.75 7.45 22.43
CA THR A 187 11.14 8.63 23.06
C THR A 187 10.39 8.23 24.33
N PRO A 188 10.08 9.18 25.25
CA PRO A 188 9.31 8.88 26.46
C PRO A 188 7.95 8.25 26.16
N LEU A 189 7.23 8.76 25.15
CA LEU A 189 5.95 8.20 24.74
C LEU A 189 6.12 6.79 24.18
N ALA A 190 7.13 6.57 23.34
CA ALA A 190 7.41 5.24 22.80
C ALA A 190 7.68 4.22 23.90
N ILE A 191 8.43 4.59 24.93
CA ILE A 191 8.69 3.74 26.10
C ILE A 191 7.39 3.39 26.81
N SER A 192 6.54 4.39 27.09
CA SER A 192 5.28 4.18 27.80
C SER A 192 4.30 3.31 27.01
N GLN A 193 4.14 3.59 25.71
CA GLN A 193 3.25 2.82 24.83
C GLN A 193 3.74 1.38 24.64
N PHE A 194 5.06 1.16 24.49
CA PHE A 194 5.60 -0.18 24.33
C PHE A 194 5.53 -0.99 25.63
N ARG A 195 5.65 -0.35 26.79
CA ARG A 195 5.40 -1.02 28.09
C ARG A 195 3.95 -1.47 28.24
N LEU A 196 3.02 -0.63 27.81
CA LEU A 196 1.58 -0.87 27.95
C LEU A 196 1.08 -1.95 26.95
N ARG A 197 1.53 -1.91 25.71
CA ARG A 197 0.93 -2.64 24.58
C ARG A 197 1.88 -3.67 23.94
N GLY A 198 3.20 -3.49 24.11
CA GLY A 198 4.20 -4.30 23.43
C GLY A 198 4.53 -5.61 24.17
N PRO A 199 5.11 -6.60 23.45
CA PRO A 199 5.53 -7.85 24.03
C PRO A 199 6.75 -7.66 24.95
N ASN A 200 7.02 -8.67 25.79
CA ASN A 200 8.36 -8.81 26.35
C ASN A 200 9.27 -9.42 25.27
N GLY A 201 10.42 -8.79 25.01
CA GLY A 201 11.25 -9.10 23.83
C GLY A 201 11.10 -8.08 22.70
N THR A 202 11.44 -8.48 21.49
CA THR A 202 11.39 -7.62 20.29
C THR A 202 10.03 -7.68 19.63
N GLY A 203 9.48 -6.51 19.25
CA GLY A 203 8.22 -6.45 18.52
C GLY A 203 7.98 -5.08 17.90
N ARG A 204 7.10 -5.05 16.89
CA ARG A 204 6.56 -3.83 16.30
C ARG A 204 5.09 -3.72 16.69
N ILE A 205 4.71 -2.59 17.26
CA ILE A 205 3.33 -2.32 17.68
C ILE A 205 2.79 -1.08 16.96
N SER A 206 1.47 -1.05 16.73
CA SER A 206 0.75 0.18 16.44
C SER A 206 0.60 1.03 17.71
N LEU A 207 0.53 2.34 17.52
CA LEU A 207 0.07 3.24 18.58
C LEU A 207 -1.43 3.05 18.85
N SER A 208 -1.92 3.66 19.93
CA SER A 208 -3.34 3.74 20.22
C SER A 208 -4.13 4.41 19.08
N GLN A 209 -5.42 4.13 18.98
CA GLN A 209 -6.34 4.79 18.04
C GLN A 209 -6.71 6.24 18.49
N ASP A 210 -6.04 6.78 19.51
CA ASP A 210 -6.13 8.19 19.88
C ASP A 210 -5.20 9.02 18.98
N PRO A 211 -5.73 9.95 18.16
CA PRO A 211 -4.92 10.80 17.29
C PRO A 211 -3.88 11.64 18.04
N ASN A 212 -4.17 12.04 19.29
CA ASN A 212 -3.25 12.85 20.09
C ASN A 212 -1.97 12.08 20.46
N ILE A 213 -2.09 10.78 20.73
CA ILE A 213 -0.94 9.90 21.00
C ILE A 213 -0.06 9.77 19.75
N SER A 214 -0.68 9.62 18.59
CA SER A 214 0.03 9.57 17.31
C SER A 214 0.80 10.88 17.05
N LEU A 215 0.14 12.02 17.22
CA LEU A 215 0.75 13.34 17.04
C LEU A 215 1.86 13.59 18.04
N GLN A 216 1.65 13.29 19.32
CA GLN A 216 2.68 13.46 20.34
C GLN A 216 3.94 12.64 20.02
N TYR A 217 3.78 11.39 19.55
CA TYR A 217 4.91 10.55 19.11
C TYR A 217 5.67 11.18 17.93
N ALA A 218 4.95 11.69 16.94
CA ALA A 218 5.55 12.38 15.81
C ALA A 218 6.34 13.62 16.27
N GLY A 219 5.75 14.42 17.16
CA GLY A 219 6.40 15.60 17.72
C GLY A 219 7.66 15.27 18.52
N GLU A 220 7.63 14.23 19.36
CA GLU A 220 8.80 13.79 20.13
C GLU A 220 9.95 13.32 19.20
N LEU A 221 9.63 12.60 18.13
CA LEU A 221 10.65 12.19 17.13
C LEU A 221 11.20 13.37 16.36
N ILE A 222 10.37 14.30 15.90
CA ILE A 222 10.81 15.54 15.22
C ILE A 222 11.74 16.34 16.14
N ALA A 223 11.39 16.53 17.41
CA ALA A 223 12.25 17.22 18.39
C ALA A 223 13.59 16.49 18.59
N ALA A 224 13.56 15.16 18.70
CA ALA A 224 14.76 14.36 18.86
C ALA A 224 15.70 14.45 17.64
N PHE A 225 15.16 14.45 16.42
CA PHE A 225 15.96 14.60 15.21
C PHE A 225 16.48 16.02 15.02
N ILE A 226 15.70 17.07 15.35
CA ILE A 226 16.19 18.46 15.40
C ILE A 226 17.38 18.56 16.36
N LYS A 227 17.28 17.95 17.55
CA LYS A 227 18.40 17.92 18.51
C LYS A 227 19.63 17.19 17.97
N ARG A 228 19.46 16.04 17.31
CA ARG A 228 20.57 15.32 16.65
C ARG A 228 21.24 16.16 15.56
N ALA A 229 20.49 16.99 14.85
CA ALA A 229 21.00 17.91 13.83
C ALA A 229 21.61 19.21 14.40
N GLY A 230 21.81 19.30 15.73
CA GLY A 230 22.41 20.45 16.41
C GLY A 230 21.46 21.57 16.76
N GLY A 231 20.16 21.41 16.52
CA GLY A 231 19.12 22.34 16.99
C GLY A 231 18.80 22.13 18.47
N SER A 232 18.01 23.02 19.04
CA SER A 232 17.56 22.92 20.44
C SER A 232 16.15 23.43 20.63
N MET A 233 15.45 22.86 21.61
CA MET A 233 14.08 23.21 22.01
C MET A 233 14.03 23.40 23.52
N LYS A 234 13.28 24.42 23.99
CA LYS A 234 13.13 24.76 25.43
C LYS A 234 11.70 24.55 25.95
N GLY A 235 10.73 24.48 25.07
CA GLY A 235 9.32 24.35 25.43
C GLY A 235 8.74 22.96 25.17
N GLU A 236 7.43 22.91 25.09
CA GLU A 236 6.63 21.69 24.99
C GLU A 236 6.14 21.44 23.57
N ILE A 237 5.59 20.24 23.36
CA ILE A 237 4.88 19.85 22.14
C ILE A 237 3.38 20.03 22.42
N SER A 238 2.69 20.72 21.52
CA SER A 238 1.24 20.92 21.57
C SER A 238 0.58 20.66 20.23
N ILE A 239 -0.75 20.61 20.20
CA ILE A 239 -1.55 20.39 18.99
C ILE A 239 -2.33 21.67 18.71
N GLY A 240 -2.32 22.09 17.46
CA GLY A 240 -3.05 23.29 17.02
C GLY A 240 -2.78 23.64 15.58
N PRO A 241 -3.59 24.52 14.97
CA PRO A 241 -3.42 24.93 13.59
C PRO A 241 -2.20 25.87 13.42
N VAL A 242 -1.62 25.86 12.24
CA VAL A 242 -0.68 26.91 11.80
C VAL A 242 -1.44 28.23 11.70
N PRO A 243 -0.95 29.35 12.27
CA PRO A 243 -1.56 30.67 12.13
C PRO A 243 -1.68 31.10 10.66
N ASP A 244 -2.79 31.77 10.33
CA ASP A 244 -3.02 32.30 8.99
C ASP A 244 -1.93 33.30 8.59
N GLY A 245 -1.55 33.26 7.31
CA GLY A 245 -0.55 34.16 6.75
C GLY A 245 0.90 33.81 7.08
N LEU A 246 1.17 32.85 7.98
CA LEU A 246 2.54 32.40 8.25
C LEU A 246 3.09 31.64 7.04
N LYS A 247 4.29 31.99 6.58
CA LYS A 247 4.94 31.29 5.45
C LYS A 247 5.82 30.15 5.93
N PRO A 248 5.88 29.03 5.21
CA PRO A 248 6.77 27.94 5.57
C PRO A 248 8.23 28.37 5.47
N VAL A 249 9.02 28.03 6.49
CA VAL A 249 10.49 28.19 6.48
C VAL A 249 11.18 26.99 5.83
N TYR A 250 10.48 25.84 5.80
CA TYR A 250 10.95 24.62 5.13
C TYR A 250 9.75 23.76 4.72
N SER A 251 9.86 23.11 3.57
CA SER A 251 8.87 22.13 3.08
C SER A 251 9.61 20.85 2.70
N HIS A 252 9.32 19.77 3.42
CA HIS A 252 9.77 18.44 3.05
C HIS A 252 8.83 17.87 1.97
N ARG A 253 9.40 17.48 0.85
CA ARG A 253 8.71 16.72 -0.21
C ARG A 253 9.14 15.27 -0.15
N SER A 254 8.20 14.40 0.10
CA SER A 254 8.40 12.96 0.22
C SER A 254 8.94 12.31 -1.07
N HIS A 255 9.13 11.01 -1.05
CA HIS A 255 9.43 10.21 -2.24
C HIS A 255 8.36 10.37 -3.33
N LYS A 256 8.69 10.05 -4.58
CA LYS A 256 7.69 9.94 -5.65
C LYS A 256 6.66 8.87 -5.31
N LEU A 257 5.41 9.08 -5.71
CA LEU A 257 4.36 8.09 -5.49
C LEU A 257 4.73 6.72 -6.05
N SER A 258 5.35 6.67 -7.24
CA SER A 258 5.82 5.41 -7.83
C SER A 258 6.78 4.63 -6.91
N GLU A 259 7.69 5.32 -6.22
CA GLU A 259 8.62 4.72 -5.25
C GLU A 259 7.87 4.22 -4.00
N ILE A 260 6.93 5.03 -3.49
CA ILE A 260 6.06 4.67 -2.36
C ILE A 260 5.21 3.44 -2.70
N LEU A 261 4.67 3.36 -3.92
CA LEU A 261 3.86 2.21 -4.36
C LEU A 261 4.67 0.91 -4.46
N VAL A 262 5.94 0.97 -4.87
CA VAL A 262 6.83 -0.21 -4.83
C VAL A 262 6.94 -0.75 -3.41
N GLU A 263 7.20 0.13 -2.43
CA GLU A 263 7.32 -0.29 -1.02
C GLU A 263 5.98 -0.73 -0.42
N LEU A 264 4.88 -0.05 -0.76
CA LEU A 264 3.53 -0.44 -0.40
C LEU A 264 3.22 -1.88 -0.83
N LEU A 265 3.44 -2.18 -2.11
CA LEU A 265 3.10 -3.48 -2.69
C LEU A 265 4.03 -4.58 -2.16
N ARG A 266 5.34 -4.31 -2.02
CA ARG A 266 6.34 -5.23 -1.51
C ARG A 266 6.14 -5.56 -0.03
N ALA A 267 5.99 -4.53 0.82
CA ALA A 267 5.83 -4.69 2.27
C ALA A 267 4.39 -5.03 2.69
N SER A 268 3.43 -4.84 1.79
CA SER A 268 1.99 -5.02 2.10
C SER A 268 1.48 -4.14 3.25
N ASN A 269 1.97 -2.91 3.34
CA ASN A 269 1.71 -2.01 4.46
C ASN A 269 0.30 -1.39 4.37
N ASN A 270 -0.58 -1.65 5.37
CA ASN A 270 -1.94 -1.12 5.39
C ASN A 270 -1.99 0.39 5.62
N TYR A 271 -1.10 0.91 6.47
CA TYR A 271 -1.01 2.34 6.75
C TYR A 271 -0.71 3.12 5.46
N ILE A 272 0.31 2.72 4.69
CA ILE A 272 0.65 3.36 3.41
C ILE A 272 -0.53 3.28 2.44
N ALA A 273 -1.17 2.11 2.34
CA ALA A 273 -2.29 1.90 1.42
C ALA A 273 -3.43 2.87 1.67
N ASN A 274 -3.84 3.01 2.93
CA ASN A 274 -4.93 3.89 3.30
C ASN A 274 -4.54 5.37 3.25
N GLN A 275 -3.28 5.76 3.55
CA GLN A 275 -2.81 7.13 3.34
C GLN A 275 -2.90 7.53 1.84
N VAL A 276 -2.41 6.67 0.95
CA VAL A 276 -2.48 6.88 -0.50
C VAL A 276 -3.94 6.92 -0.97
N PHE A 277 -4.79 6.00 -0.50
CA PHE A 277 -6.20 5.95 -0.87
C PHE A 277 -6.95 7.20 -0.42
N LEU A 278 -6.68 7.69 0.78
CA LEU A 278 -7.29 8.91 1.33
C LEU A 278 -6.88 10.17 0.54
N GLU A 279 -5.64 10.22 0.06
CA GLU A 279 -5.16 11.33 -0.75
C GLU A 279 -5.84 11.42 -2.12
N ILE A 280 -6.22 10.29 -2.73
CA ILE A 280 -6.96 10.25 -4.00
C ILE A 280 -8.21 11.13 -3.94
N GLY A 281 -9.00 11.00 -2.86
CA GLY A 281 -10.21 11.80 -2.66
C GLY A 281 -9.92 13.27 -2.41
N ALA A 282 -8.95 13.57 -1.56
CA ALA A 282 -8.59 14.94 -1.23
C ALA A 282 -7.97 15.68 -2.42
N HIS A 283 -7.16 15.02 -3.22
CA HIS A 283 -6.56 15.59 -4.43
C HIS A 283 -7.61 15.95 -5.48
N ARG A 284 -8.57 15.06 -5.73
CA ARG A 284 -9.59 15.22 -6.78
C ARG A 284 -10.72 16.18 -6.39
N LEU A 285 -11.15 16.14 -5.11
CA LEU A 285 -12.33 16.83 -4.60
C LEU A 285 -11.99 17.97 -3.62
N GLY A 286 -10.72 18.20 -3.36
CA GLY A 286 -10.25 19.20 -2.39
C GLY A 286 -10.22 18.69 -0.96
N GLY A 287 -9.25 19.24 -0.17
CA GLY A 287 -9.16 18.94 1.28
C GLY A 287 -10.33 19.53 2.10
N PRO A 288 -10.49 19.12 3.36
CA PRO A 288 -9.71 18.10 4.06
C PRO A 288 -9.98 16.68 3.52
N VAL A 289 -9.11 15.75 3.93
CA VAL A 289 -9.24 14.32 3.65
C VAL A 289 -10.56 13.75 4.17
N SER A 290 -11.15 12.82 3.42
CA SER A 290 -12.34 12.08 3.84
C SER A 290 -12.35 10.72 3.14
N LEU A 291 -12.74 9.66 3.85
CA LEU A 291 -12.89 8.33 3.28
C LEU A 291 -13.99 8.31 2.22
N GLU A 292 -15.09 9.03 2.47
CA GLU A 292 -16.22 9.15 1.55
C GLU A 292 -15.79 9.77 0.21
N LYS A 293 -14.97 10.83 0.22
CA LYS A 293 -14.42 11.43 -1.00
C LYS A 293 -13.56 10.42 -1.77
N SER A 294 -12.75 9.64 -1.08
CA SER A 294 -11.89 8.63 -1.71
C SER A 294 -12.71 7.50 -2.33
N LEU A 295 -13.73 7.03 -1.63
CA LEU A 295 -14.68 6.04 -2.15
C LEU A 295 -15.47 6.59 -3.33
N GLN A 296 -15.90 7.87 -3.30
CA GLN A 296 -16.57 8.50 -4.42
C GLN A 296 -15.70 8.48 -5.68
N VAL A 297 -14.46 8.97 -5.58
CA VAL A 297 -13.52 8.99 -6.71
C VAL A 297 -13.20 7.59 -7.21
N ALA A 298 -13.00 6.64 -6.29
CA ALA A 298 -12.76 5.24 -6.64
C ALA A 298 -13.94 4.64 -7.41
N ASN A 299 -15.17 4.84 -6.93
CA ASN A 299 -16.39 4.32 -7.58
C ASN A 299 -16.62 4.97 -8.96
N GLU A 300 -16.34 6.26 -9.13
CA GLU A 300 -16.40 6.94 -10.43
C GLU A 300 -15.43 6.30 -11.44
N LEU A 301 -14.18 6.04 -11.04
CA LEU A 301 -13.18 5.39 -11.90
C LEU A 301 -13.50 3.92 -12.19
N LEU A 302 -13.97 3.18 -11.19
CA LEU A 302 -14.43 1.80 -11.37
C LEU A 302 -15.62 1.73 -12.34
N ALA A 303 -16.59 2.62 -12.22
CA ALA A 303 -17.75 2.67 -13.12
C ALA A 303 -17.31 3.04 -14.57
N ALA A 304 -16.45 4.04 -14.72
CA ALA A 304 -15.91 4.43 -16.03
C ALA A 304 -15.11 3.30 -16.72
N SER A 305 -14.54 2.38 -15.92
CA SER A 305 -13.80 1.21 -16.40
C SER A 305 -14.65 -0.05 -16.56
N GLY A 306 -15.98 0.02 -16.31
CA GLY A 306 -16.90 -1.12 -16.36
C GLY A 306 -16.73 -2.11 -15.20
N LEU A 307 -16.25 -1.64 -14.03
CA LEU A 307 -15.89 -2.45 -12.87
C LEU A 307 -16.82 -2.26 -11.66
N ALA A 308 -17.87 -1.43 -11.75
CA ALA A 308 -18.74 -1.08 -10.64
C ALA A 308 -19.35 -2.29 -9.93
N GLU A 309 -19.78 -3.31 -10.70
CA GLU A 309 -20.39 -4.53 -10.15
C GLU A 309 -19.33 -5.59 -9.73
N ALA A 310 -18.10 -5.45 -10.22
CA ALA A 310 -17.05 -6.45 -10.04
C ALA A 310 -16.13 -6.15 -8.86
N ILE A 311 -16.08 -4.90 -8.40
CA ILE A 311 -15.20 -4.42 -7.33
C ILE A 311 -15.95 -3.51 -6.39
N HIS A 312 -16.10 -3.94 -5.16
CA HIS A 312 -16.60 -3.14 -4.04
C HIS A 312 -15.49 -2.86 -3.04
N LEU A 313 -15.25 -1.57 -2.77
CA LEU A 313 -14.25 -1.10 -1.82
C LEU A 313 -14.91 -0.47 -0.59
N GLU A 314 -14.40 -0.78 0.60
CA GLU A 314 -14.64 -0.01 1.83
C GLU A 314 -13.43 0.82 2.24
N GLU A 315 -12.21 0.40 1.84
CA GLU A 315 -10.96 1.09 2.15
C GLU A 315 -9.82 0.60 1.23
N GLY A 316 -8.64 1.23 1.29
CA GLY A 316 -7.57 1.01 0.32
C GLY A 316 -6.61 -0.13 0.61
N SER A 317 -6.64 -0.78 1.78
CA SER A 317 -5.63 -1.79 2.15
C SER A 317 -6.08 -3.24 2.02
N GLY A 318 -7.39 -3.48 2.04
CA GLY A 318 -7.98 -4.81 2.08
C GLY A 318 -8.04 -5.40 3.48
N ILE A 319 -7.95 -4.59 4.54
CA ILE A 319 -8.14 -5.06 5.92
C ILE A 319 -9.62 -5.30 6.24
N SER A 320 -10.52 -4.55 5.61
CA SER A 320 -11.95 -4.80 5.77
C SER A 320 -12.36 -6.08 5.06
N ARG A 321 -13.09 -6.92 5.80
CA ARG A 321 -13.69 -8.14 5.24
C ARG A 321 -14.89 -7.88 4.35
N ASN A 322 -15.37 -6.64 4.25
CA ASN A 322 -16.48 -6.27 3.38
C ASN A 322 -16.04 -5.85 1.97
N ASN A 323 -14.72 -5.63 1.73
CA ASN A 323 -14.24 -5.55 0.37
C ASN A 323 -14.65 -6.82 -0.41
N ARG A 324 -15.17 -6.67 -1.62
CA ARG A 324 -15.62 -7.78 -2.48
C ARG A 324 -15.16 -7.57 -3.91
N PHE A 325 -14.45 -8.55 -4.45
CA PHE A 325 -13.99 -8.55 -5.83
C PHE A 325 -14.43 -9.82 -6.52
N THR A 326 -14.63 -9.77 -7.84
CA THR A 326 -14.62 -10.95 -8.69
C THR A 326 -13.23 -11.13 -9.30
N ALA A 327 -12.88 -12.36 -9.71
CA ALA A 327 -11.58 -12.57 -10.36
C ALA A 327 -11.50 -11.83 -11.70
N ARG A 328 -12.60 -11.76 -12.46
CA ARG A 328 -12.64 -10.99 -13.72
C ARG A 328 -12.45 -9.50 -13.48
N GLY A 329 -13.05 -8.94 -12.44
CA GLY A 329 -12.84 -7.55 -12.06
C GLY A 329 -11.37 -7.25 -11.73
N LEU A 330 -10.73 -8.08 -10.91
CA LEU A 330 -9.32 -7.89 -10.56
C LEU A 330 -8.38 -8.14 -11.76
N ALA A 331 -8.69 -9.10 -12.63
CA ALA A 331 -7.92 -9.32 -13.87
C ALA A 331 -8.04 -8.12 -14.83
N LYS A 332 -9.19 -7.44 -14.87
CA LYS A 332 -9.35 -6.19 -15.62
C LYS A 332 -8.55 -5.04 -15.00
N VAL A 333 -8.50 -4.92 -13.68
CA VAL A 333 -7.61 -3.96 -13.02
C VAL A 333 -6.15 -4.25 -13.36
N LEU A 334 -5.70 -5.51 -13.36
CA LEU A 334 -4.36 -5.89 -13.80
C LEU A 334 -4.10 -5.52 -15.27
N GLU A 335 -5.11 -5.57 -16.14
CA GLU A 335 -4.98 -5.08 -17.51
C GLU A 335 -4.72 -3.57 -17.55
N LEU A 336 -5.51 -2.80 -16.81
CA LEU A 336 -5.37 -1.33 -16.71
C LEU A 336 -4.05 -0.93 -16.04
N PHE A 337 -3.59 -1.72 -15.08
CA PHE A 337 -2.33 -1.50 -14.36
C PHE A 337 -1.09 -2.00 -15.14
N ALA A 338 -1.24 -2.67 -16.28
CA ALA A 338 -0.13 -3.24 -17.04
C ALA A 338 0.99 -2.24 -17.40
N PRO A 339 0.73 -0.95 -17.71
CA PRO A 339 1.79 0.05 -17.90
C PRO A 339 2.68 0.26 -16.67
N HIS A 340 2.23 -0.14 -15.49
CA HIS A 340 2.89 0.01 -14.20
C HIS A 340 3.19 -1.34 -13.53
N ALA A 341 3.21 -2.42 -14.30
CA ALA A 341 3.42 -3.78 -13.79
C ALA A 341 4.76 -3.96 -13.05
N ASP A 342 5.76 -3.17 -13.40
CA ASP A 342 7.09 -3.13 -12.76
C ASP A 342 7.07 -2.64 -11.31
N LEU A 343 6.01 -1.93 -10.89
CA LEU A 343 5.78 -1.54 -9.50
C LEU A 343 5.38 -2.76 -8.64
N LEU A 344 4.80 -3.80 -9.24
CA LEU A 344 4.33 -4.99 -8.55
C LEU A 344 5.49 -5.97 -8.32
N ARG A 345 6.22 -5.75 -7.23
CA ARG A 345 7.37 -6.58 -6.84
C ARG A 345 7.00 -7.45 -5.65
N GLY A 346 6.66 -8.71 -5.90
CA GLY A 346 6.41 -9.71 -4.87
C GLY A 346 7.67 -10.04 -4.07
N ARG A 347 7.48 -10.59 -2.86
CA ARG A 347 8.60 -11.02 -2.00
C ARG A 347 9.37 -12.21 -2.58
N ASP A 348 8.75 -12.97 -3.46
CA ASP A 348 9.32 -14.09 -4.22
C ASP A 348 10.08 -13.67 -5.48
N GLY A 349 10.14 -12.35 -5.76
CA GLY A 349 10.72 -11.79 -6.98
C GLY A 349 9.79 -11.82 -8.19
N GLY A 350 8.58 -12.35 -8.06
CA GLY A 350 7.55 -12.34 -9.09
C GLY A 350 6.79 -11.02 -9.17
N MET A 351 6.10 -10.78 -10.27
CA MET A 351 5.20 -9.62 -10.41
C MET A 351 3.83 -9.94 -9.83
N ASN A 352 3.76 -10.11 -8.52
CA ASN A 352 2.53 -10.52 -7.85
C ASN A 352 2.34 -9.83 -6.50
N LYS A 353 1.09 -9.89 -6.01
CA LYS A 353 0.70 -9.44 -4.67
C LYS A 353 -0.02 -10.56 -3.93
N THR A 354 0.44 -10.86 -2.74
CA THR A 354 -0.22 -11.78 -1.81
C THR A 354 -1.25 -11.05 -0.97
N GLY A 355 -2.32 -11.75 -0.60
CA GLY A 355 -3.24 -11.35 0.46
C GLY A 355 -3.48 -12.52 1.41
N SER A 356 -3.48 -12.24 2.72
CA SER A 356 -3.74 -13.24 3.76
C SER A 356 -4.57 -12.62 4.86
N MET A 357 -5.62 -13.30 5.25
CA MET A 357 -6.44 -13.06 6.44
C MET A 357 -6.85 -14.42 7.00
N GLU A 358 -7.39 -14.45 8.21
CA GLU A 358 -7.93 -15.68 8.76
C GLU A 358 -8.95 -16.32 7.81
N GLY A 359 -8.72 -17.56 7.41
CA GLY A 359 -9.55 -18.30 6.45
C GLY A 359 -9.39 -17.87 4.99
N ILE A 360 -8.42 -17.01 4.62
CA ILE A 360 -8.28 -16.45 3.27
C ILE A 360 -6.82 -16.43 2.86
N SER A 361 -6.52 -16.98 1.68
CA SER A 361 -5.22 -16.86 1.01
C SER A 361 -5.44 -16.45 -0.45
N THR A 362 -4.97 -15.26 -0.83
CA THR A 362 -5.12 -14.71 -2.19
C THR A 362 -3.77 -14.41 -2.82
N LEU A 363 -3.72 -14.47 -4.16
CA LEU A 363 -2.55 -14.11 -4.96
C LEU A 363 -3.03 -13.59 -6.32
N ALA A 364 -2.51 -12.45 -6.76
CA ALA A 364 -2.86 -11.88 -8.06
C ALA A 364 -1.66 -11.14 -8.67
N GLY A 365 -1.58 -11.12 -9.99
CA GLY A 365 -0.48 -10.45 -10.70
C GLY A 365 -0.27 -10.97 -12.10
N TYR A 366 1.00 -10.95 -12.51
CA TYR A 366 1.44 -11.37 -13.83
C TYR A 366 2.43 -12.54 -13.70
N ALA A 367 2.33 -13.51 -14.61
CA ALA A 367 3.25 -14.62 -14.74
C ALA A 367 3.72 -14.75 -16.18
N ASN A 368 4.94 -15.24 -16.38
CA ASN A 368 5.44 -15.57 -17.70
C ASN A 368 5.29 -17.06 -17.94
N THR A 369 4.68 -17.42 -19.05
CA THR A 369 4.50 -18.81 -19.49
C THR A 369 5.25 -19.07 -20.79
N SER A 370 5.61 -20.34 -21.05
CA SER A 370 6.41 -20.71 -22.21
C SER A 370 5.65 -20.61 -23.52
N SER A 371 4.33 -20.89 -23.51
CA SER A 371 3.52 -20.95 -24.72
C SER A 371 2.60 -19.77 -24.96
N ARG A 372 2.30 -18.96 -23.90
CA ARG A 372 1.34 -17.85 -23.94
C ARG A 372 1.97 -16.49 -23.60
N GLY A 373 3.28 -16.45 -23.31
CA GLY A 373 3.96 -15.24 -22.87
C GLY A 373 3.45 -14.77 -21.49
N ARG A 374 3.32 -13.46 -21.30
CA ARG A 374 2.83 -12.89 -20.03
C ARG A 374 1.32 -13.07 -19.92
N VAL A 375 0.89 -13.71 -18.84
CA VAL A 375 -0.52 -13.87 -18.46
C VAL A 375 -0.82 -13.08 -17.19
N ARG A 376 -2.09 -12.69 -17.01
CA ARG A 376 -2.65 -12.16 -15.75
C ARG A 376 -3.29 -13.31 -15.01
N PHE A 377 -3.14 -13.32 -13.68
CA PHE A 377 -3.76 -14.37 -12.88
C PHE A 377 -4.35 -13.83 -11.59
N VAL A 378 -5.42 -14.47 -11.13
CA VAL A 378 -6.08 -14.23 -9.84
C VAL A 378 -6.36 -15.59 -9.21
N ILE A 379 -5.93 -15.77 -7.96
CA ILE A 379 -6.13 -16.98 -7.16
C ILE A 379 -6.72 -16.55 -5.82
N SER A 380 -7.81 -17.19 -5.39
CA SER A 380 -8.39 -17.01 -4.05
C SER A 380 -8.79 -18.36 -3.46
N LEU A 381 -8.36 -18.57 -2.21
CA LEU A 381 -8.65 -19.78 -1.44
C LEU A 381 -9.36 -19.37 -0.14
N THR A 382 -10.44 -20.07 0.21
CA THR A 382 -11.20 -19.89 1.45
C THR A 382 -10.61 -20.72 2.60
N ARG A 383 -9.28 -20.68 2.73
CA ARG A 383 -8.50 -21.38 3.76
C ARG A 383 -7.13 -20.71 3.97
N ASN A 384 -6.54 -20.94 5.14
CA ASN A 384 -5.16 -20.54 5.44
C ASN A 384 -4.18 -21.53 4.78
N ASP A 385 -3.86 -21.28 3.50
CA ASP A 385 -2.93 -22.13 2.76
C ASP A 385 -2.09 -21.28 1.80
N ASP A 386 -1.14 -20.59 2.39
CA ASP A 386 -0.26 -19.68 1.65
C ASP A 386 0.65 -20.42 0.66
N GLU A 387 0.96 -21.69 0.89
CA GLU A 387 1.77 -22.48 -0.03
C GLU A 387 0.95 -22.91 -1.27
N MET A 388 -0.31 -23.29 -1.07
CA MET A 388 -1.17 -23.76 -2.15
C MET A 388 -1.37 -22.72 -3.26
N ARG A 389 -1.51 -21.43 -2.91
CA ARG A 389 -1.62 -20.38 -3.93
C ARG A 389 -0.39 -20.30 -4.84
N PHE A 390 0.82 -20.55 -4.32
CA PHE A 390 2.03 -20.62 -5.12
C PHE A 390 2.16 -21.96 -5.89
N ARG A 391 1.64 -23.06 -5.34
CA ARG A 391 1.56 -24.33 -6.09
C ARG A 391 0.64 -24.19 -7.32
N LEU A 392 -0.48 -23.50 -7.17
CA LEU A 392 -1.40 -23.17 -8.28
C LEU A 392 -0.72 -22.30 -9.33
N LEU A 393 0.01 -21.24 -8.90
CA LEU A 393 0.77 -20.39 -9.81
C LEU A 393 1.80 -21.22 -10.60
N ARG A 394 2.62 -22.05 -9.92
CA ARG A 394 3.58 -22.95 -10.59
C ARG A 394 2.92 -23.94 -11.55
N ALA A 395 1.71 -24.42 -11.24
CA ALA A 395 0.95 -25.27 -12.15
C ALA A 395 0.54 -24.54 -13.43
N VAL A 396 0.19 -23.25 -13.32
CA VAL A 396 -0.10 -22.37 -14.47
C VAL A 396 1.17 -22.12 -15.29
N GLU A 397 2.27 -21.70 -14.66
CA GLU A 397 3.54 -21.37 -15.33
C GLU A 397 4.13 -22.56 -16.07
N SER A 398 4.07 -23.77 -15.47
CA SER A 398 4.65 -24.98 -16.04
C SER A 398 3.76 -25.66 -17.08
N GLY A 399 2.48 -25.33 -17.13
CA GLY A 399 1.52 -25.99 -18.01
C GLY A 399 1.07 -25.16 -19.20
N LEU A 400 1.39 -23.88 -19.23
CA LEU A 400 1.15 -22.93 -20.31
C LEU A 400 2.46 -22.41 -20.89
#